data_74fde4480f110124a2701e6a5345f7a4
#
_entry.id   74fde4480f110124a2701e6a5345f7a4
#
_cell.length_a   1.000
_cell.length_b   1.000
_cell.length_c   1.000
_cell.angle_alpha   90.00
_cell.angle_beta   90.00
_cell.angle_gamma   90.00
#
_symmetry.space_group_name_H-M   'P 1'
#
loop_
_entity.id
_entity.type
_entity.pdbx_description
1 polymer ?
#
loop_
_entity_poly.entity_id
_entity_poly.type
_entity_poly.pdbx_seq_one_letter_code
_entity_poly.pdbx_strand_id
1 'polypeptide(L)'
;VYPRGNGEDYKQIPNSKKEWEIAAYPLLLASLRTALGPSKRISAAVPGLPRDFRAFTPITIPEIMSSVDFLNIMTYDLMNRRDNVTKHHTGIQNSLEAIDAYLDRGVPPEKMNLGFAFYVKWFKTDADADCKTHPIGCKTALMEDPATGHDLGKAGAFSWHDEVPAELAASFDRALADGTYDSKGGGHYFFDVEEDLFWSWDTPDALTKKFPAIVEKKRLGGVFAWGLGEDAPRFEHLRAANGRVRRLVEEGKKNDGEARSEL
;
A
#
# COMPACT_ATOMS: atom_id res chain seq x y z
N VAL A 1 14.81 -5.60 -0.82
CA VAL A 1 15.25 -6.51 0.23
C VAL A 1 14.88 -5.90 1.56
N TYR A 2 14.22 -6.65 2.40
CA TYR A 2 13.90 -6.24 3.76
C TYR A 2 14.82 -7.00 4.70
N PRO A 3 15.42 -6.36 5.69
CA PRO A 3 16.05 -7.07 6.77
C PRO A 3 15.01 -7.74 7.71
N ARG A 4 13.83 -7.96 7.18
CA ARG A 4 12.70 -8.65 7.82
C ARG A 4 12.32 -9.83 6.95
N GLY A 5 12.46 -11.03 7.47
CA GLY A 5 11.96 -12.23 6.80
C GLY A 5 10.45 -12.21 6.60
N ASN A 6 9.96 -13.06 5.73
CA ASN A 6 8.55 -13.32 5.57
C ASN A 6 8.00 -14.08 6.79
N GLY A 7 6.80 -13.74 7.22
CA GLY A 7 6.08 -14.51 8.20
C GLY A 7 6.91 -14.86 9.45
N GLU A 8 7.22 -16.10 9.60
CA GLU A 8 7.90 -16.65 10.79
C GLU A 8 9.42 -16.46 10.77
N ASP A 9 10.03 -16.14 9.62
CA ASP A 9 11.49 -16.05 9.48
C ASP A 9 12.14 -15.06 10.46
N TYR A 10 11.47 -13.96 10.78
CA TYR A 10 12.01 -12.95 11.68
C TYR A 10 12.09 -13.45 13.14
N LYS A 11 11.36 -14.50 13.49
CA LYS A 11 11.45 -15.18 14.79
C LYS A 11 12.59 -16.20 14.80
N GLN A 12 12.82 -16.88 13.66
CA GLN A 12 13.89 -17.86 13.52
C GLN A 12 15.26 -17.18 13.35
N ILE A 13 15.32 -16.14 12.52
CA ILE A 13 16.53 -15.33 12.30
C ILE A 13 16.21 -13.88 12.71
N PRO A 14 16.58 -13.47 13.93
CA PRO A 14 16.30 -12.13 14.42
C PRO A 14 16.81 -11.03 13.47
N ASN A 15 16.06 -9.95 13.37
CA ASN A 15 16.43 -8.81 12.54
C ASN A 15 17.81 -8.23 12.89
N SER A 16 18.22 -8.32 14.16
CA SER A 16 19.57 -7.91 14.58
C SER A 16 20.70 -8.66 13.87
N LYS A 17 20.48 -9.89 13.42
CA LYS A 17 21.46 -10.63 12.60
C LYS A 17 21.45 -10.25 11.12
N LYS A 18 20.46 -9.45 10.67
CA LYS A 18 20.28 -8.99 9.30
C LYS A 18 20.56 -7.50 9.13
N GLU A 19 20.98 -6.79 10.18
CA GLU A 19 21.21 -5.33 10.12
C GLU A 19 22.28 -4.91 9.12
N TRP A 20 23.24 -5.79 8.83
CA TRP A 20 24.25 -5.57 7.81
C TRP A 20 23.65 -5.40 6.41
N GLU A 21 22.45 -5.94 6.15
CA GLU A 21 21.74 -5.79 4.88
C GLU A 21 21.35 -4.32 4.60
N ILE A 22 21.19 -3.50 5.63
CA ILE A 22 20.89 -2.07 5.50
C ILE A 22 21.97 -1.37 4.70
N ALA A 23 23.24 -1.59 5.05
CA ALA A 23 24.37 -1.02 4.34
C ALA A 23 24.68 -1.75 3.02
N ALA A 24 24.40 -3.04 2.94
CA ALA A 24 24.64 -3.84 1.74
C ALA A 24 23.63 -3.55 0.61
N TYR A 25 22.41 -3.09 0.94
CA TYR A 25 21.36 -2.87 -0.05
C TYR A 25 21.73 -1.78 -1.09
N PRO A 26 22.21 -0.57 -0.73
CA PRO A 26 22.70 0.40 -1.70
C PRO A 26 23.83 -0.16 -2.58
N LEU A 27 24.75 -0.93 -2.03
CA LEU A 27 25.86 -1.52 -2.77
C LEU A 27 25.37 -2.55 -3.80
N LEU A 28 24.36 -3.36 -3.46
CA LEU A 28 23.71 -4.25 -4.40
C LEU A 28 23.09 -3.47 -5.57
N LEU A 29 22.37 -2.39 -5.29
CA LEU A 29 21.75 -1.55 -6.32
C LEU A 29 22.80 -0.89 -7.23
N ALA A 30 23.90 -0.40 -6.67
CA ALA A 30 25.01 0.16 -7.43
C ALA A 30 25.64 -0.91 -8.35
N SER A 31 25.82 -2.13 -7.85
CA SER A 31 26.32 -3.24 -8.66
C SER A 31 25.36 -3.62 -9.79
N LEU A 32 24.06 -3.63 -9.54
CA LEU A 32 23.04 -3.83 -10.56
C LEU A 32 23.06 -2.73 -11.62
N ARG A 33 23.18 -1.45 -11.21
CA ARG A 33 23.28 -0.32 -12.12
C ARG A 33 24.53 -0.44 -13.01
N THR A 34 25.66 -0.81 -12.44
CA THR A 34 26.89 -1.02 -13.19
C THR A 34 26.75 -2.14 -14.23
N ALA A 35 26.16 -3.26 -13.82
CA ALA A 35 25.99 -4.43 -14.69
C ALA A 35 24.96 -4.18 -15.83
N LEU A 36 23.88 -3.46 -15.55
CA LEU A 36 22.81 -3.20 -16.50
C LEU A 36 23.05 -1.98 -17.39
N GLY A 37 23.95 -1.09 -16.97
CA GLY A 37 24.24 0.16 -17.66
C GLY A 37 23.13 1.23 -17.48
N PRO A 38 23.34 2.44 -18.02
CA PRO A 38 22.44 3.57 -17.81
C PRO A 38 21.12 3.49 -18.58
N SER A 39 21.05 2.66 -19.63
CA SER A 39 19.86 2.56 -20.51
C SER A 39 18.75 1.67 -19.94
N LYS A 40 19.05 0.82 -18.96
CA LYS A 40 18.05 -0.07 -18.36
C LYS A 40 17.43 0.58 -17.13
N ARG A 41 16.10 0.47 -17.01
CA ARG A 41 15.39 0.97 -15.83
C ARG A 41 15.51 -0.01 -14.67
N ILE A 42 15.80 0.51 -13.49
CA ILE A 42 15.81 -0.20 -12.23
C ILE A 42 14.77 0.45 -11.33
N SER A 43 13.80 -0.30 -10.87
CA SER A 43 12.85 0.14 -9.87
C SER A 43 12.87 -0.78 -8.66
N ALA A 44 12.42 -0.28 -7.53
CA ALA A 44 12.28 -1.07 -6.31
C ALA A 44 10.87 -0.92 -5.75
N ALA A 45 10.24 -2.05 -5.40
CA ALA A 45 9.06 -2.05 -4.56
C ALA A 45 9.49 -1.89 -3.11
N VAL A 46 8.91 -0.90 -2.44
CA VAL A 46 9.36 -0.46 -1.11
C VAL A 46 8.19 -0.36 -0.13
N PRO A 47 8.44 -0.51 1.20
CA PRO A 47 7.37 -0.52 2.20
C PRO A 47 6.50 0.73 2.21
N GLY A 48 5.19 0.54 2.47
CA GLY A 48 4.28 1.64 2.79
C GLY A 48 4.25 2.02 4.27
N LEU A 49 4.64 1.11 5.18
CA LEU A 49 4.60 1.38 6.60
C LEU A 49 5.96 1.93 7.10
N PRO A 50 6.01 3.13 7.71
CA PRO A 50 7.27 3.71 8.22
C PRO A 50 8.04 2.82 9.19
N ARG A 51 7.35 1.98 9.96
CA ARG A 51 7.97 0.97 10.85
C ARG A 51 8.84 -0.06 10.11
N ASP A 52 8.64 -0.21 8.81
CA ASP A 52 9.34 -1.18 7.97
C ASP A 52 10.45 -0.54 7.10
N PHE A 53 10.71 0.77 7.22
CA PHE A 53 11.70 1.53 6.43
C PHE A 53 13.17 1.25 6.81
N ARG A 54 13.49 0.08 7.32
CA ARG A 54 14.81 -0.24 7.88
C ARG A 54 15.99 0.12 6.98
N ALA A 55 15.91 -0.20 5.70
CA ALA A 55 16.97 0.08 4.72
C ALA A 55 16.84 1.49 4.09
N PHE A 56 15.73 2.19 4.34
CA PHE A 56 15.43 3.49 3.73
C PHE A 56 15.59 4.61 4.77
N THR A 57 16.84 5.00 5.01
CA THR A 57 17.21 6.04 5.97
C THR A 57 17.66 7.31 5.24
N PRO A 58 17.73 8.46 5.91
CA PRO A 58 18.33 9.67 5.29
C PRO A 58 19.76 9.47 4.79
N ILE A 59 20.50 8.49 5.34
CA ILE A 59 21.87 8.16 4.93
C ILE A 59 21.87 7.28 3.67
N THR A 60 21.03 6.24 3.62
CA THR A 60 21.03 5.27 2.52
C THR A 60 20.23 5.73 1.30
N ILE A 61 19.22 6.59 1.49
CA ILE A 61 18.38 7.09 0.39
C ILE A 61 19.17 7.74 -0.73
N PRO A 62 20.14 8.66 -0.51
CA PRO A 62 20.91 9.25 -1.61
C PRO A 62 21.64 8.21 -2.45
N GLU A 63 22.22 7.19 -1.81
CA GLU A 63 22.94 6.11 -2.49
C GLU A 63 21.96 5.20 -3.27
N ILE A 64 20.81 4.87 -2.69
CA ILE A 64 19.74 4.12 -3.37
C ILE A 64 19.26 4.89 -4.60
N MET A 65 18.95 6.19 -4.44
CA MET A 65 18.40 7.02 -5.51
C MET A 65 19.40 7.33 -6.64
N SER A 66 20.70 7.18 -6.40
CA SER A 66 21.71 7.25 -7.46
C SER A 66 21.68 6.04 -8.39
N SER A 67 21.15 4.91 -7.92
CA SER A 67 21.17 3.62 -8.63
C SER A 67 19.82 3.22 -9.21
N VAL A 68 18.70 3.68 -8.61
CA VAL A 68 17.34 3.36 -9.09
C VAL A 68 16.69 4.54 -9.81
N ASP A 69 15.84 4.23 -10.77
CA ASP A 69 15.11 5.24 -11.53
C ASP A 69 13.89 5.74 -10.74
N PHE A 70 13.16 4.84 -10.07
CA PHE A 70 12.00 5.18 -9.25
C PHE A 70 11.69 4.11 -8.20
N LEU A 71 10.92 4.51 -7.18
CA LEU A 71 10.40 3.65 -6.13
C LEU A 71 8.90 3.42 -6.32
N ASN A 72 8.48 2.16 -6.21
CA ASN A 72 7.08 1.75 -6.15
C ASN A 72 6.70 1.59 -4.67
N ILE A 73 6.06 2.59 -4.09
CA ILE A 73 5.73 2.59 -2.67
C ILE A 73 4.44 1.79 -2.47
N MET A 74 4.54 0.68 -1.75
CA MET A 74 3.43 -0.24 -1.47
C MET A 74 2.47 0.39 -0.44
N THR A 75 1.69 1.38 -0.89
CA THR A 75 0.68 2.09 -0.10
C THR A 75 -0.60 1.27 0.06
N TYR A 76 -0.38 -0.01 0.37
CA TYR A 76 -1.37 -1.01 0.71
C TYR A 76 -0.78 -1.94 1.79
N ASP A 77 -1.58 -2.85 2.34
CA ASP A 77 -1.25 -3.60 3.54
C ASP A 77 -0.84 -2.69 4.72
N LEU A 78 -1.33 -1.45 4.69
CA LEU A 78 -1.09 -0.45 5.75
C LEU A 78 -1.76 -0.85 7.06
N MET A 79 -2.71 -1.78 7.00
CA MET A 79 -3.16 -2.62 8.10
C MET A 79 -2.82 -4.07 7.79
N ASN A 80 -2.25 -4.77 8.76
CA ASN A 80 -1.90 -6.18 8.65
C ASN A 80 -2.05 -6.89 10.02
N ARG A 81 -1.82 -8.21 10.06
CA ARG A 81 -2.04 -9.06 11.26
C ARG A 81 -1.23 -8.67 12.51
N ARG A 82 -0.28 -7.73 12.40
CA ARG A 82 0.50 -7.20 13.53
C ARG A 82 -0.08 -5.93 14.13
N ASP A 83 -1.15 -5.42 13.53
CA ASP A 83 -1.87 -4.27 14.07
C ASP A 83 -2.90 -4.73 15.10
N ASN A 84 -3.09 -3.93 16.12
CA ASN A 84 -4.01 -4.19 17.24
C ASN A 84 -5.28 -3.33 17.22
N VAL A 85 -5.40 -2.47 16.22
CA VAL A 85 -6.59 -1.66 15.94
C VAL A 85 -6.89 -1.62 14.46
N THR A 86 -8.16 -1.52 14.14
CA THR A 86 -8.64 -1.44 12.76
C THR A 86 -8.28 -0.09 12.13
N LYS A 87 -7.88 -0.12 10.87
CA LYS A 87 -7.64 1.03 10.00
C LYS A 87 -7.73 0.60 8.54
N HIS A 88 -7.79 1.56 7.63
CA HIS A 88 -7.77 1.23 6.22
C HIS A 88 -6.43 0.60 5.81
N HIS A 89 -6.48 -0.52 5.07
CA HIS A 89 -5.25 -1.10 4.55
C HIS A 89 -4.69 -0.33 3.34
N THR A 90 -5.49 0.53 2.72
CA THR A 90 -5.13 1.31 1.53
C THR A 90 -5.77 2.72 1.53
N GLY A 91 -6.00 3.32 2.71
CA GLY A 91 -6.62 4.65 2.85
C GLY A 91 -5.70 5.80 2.45
N ILE A 92 -6.30 6.95 2.12
CA ILE A 92 -5.58 8.18 1.73
C ILE A 92 -4.66 8.66 2.86
N GLN A 93 -5.14 8.72 4.10
CA GLN A 93 -4.37 9.25 5.22
C GLN A 93 -3.09 8.45 5.44
N ASN A 94 -3.19 7.13 5.58
CA ASN A 94 -2.04 6.28 5.82
C ASN A 94 -1.09 6.23 4.59
N SER A 95 -1.64 6.37 3.38
CA SER A 95 -0.83 6.49 2.16
C SER A 95 -0.05 7.81 2.13
N LEU A 96 -0.64 8.92 2.57
CA LEU A 96 0.06 10.21 2.71
C LEU A 96 1.19 10.11 3.75
N GLU A 97 0.95 9.47 4.89
CA GLU A 97 1.99 9.24 5.91
C GLU A 97 3.18 8.45 5.33
N ALA A 98 2.91 7.44 4.49
CA ALA A 98 3.96 6.70 3.79
C ALA A 98 4.76 7.58 2.82
N ILE A 99 4.07 8.35 1.97
CA ILE A 99 4.69 9.24 0.99
C ILE A 99 5.51 10.33 1.68
N ASP A 100 4.94 10.99 2.70
CA ASP A 100 5.62 12.04 3.45
C ASP A 100 6.87 11.51 4.15
N ALA A 101 6.82 10.29 4.69
CA ALA A 101 7.97 9.66 5.30
C ALA A 101 9.14 9.40 4.31
N TYR A 102 8.88 9.17 3.01
CA TYR A 102 9.92 9.10 1.99
C TYR A 102 10.40 10.49 1.55
N LEU A 103 9.50 11.47 1.43
CA LEU A 103 9.86 12.86 1.16
C LEU A 103 10.80 13.42 2.23
N ASP A 104 10.47 13.20 3.51
CA ASP A 104 11.30 13.63 4.66
C ASP A 104 12.69 12.98 4.67
N ARG A 105 12.85 11.85 3.99
CA ARG A 105 14.14 11.17 3.81
C ARG A 105 14.88 11.59 2.55
N GLY A 106 14.32 12.52 1.78
CA GLY A 106 14.95 13.11 0.60
C GLY A 106 14.71 12.36 -0.72
N VAL A 107 13.69 11.52 -0.80
CA VAL A 107 13.28 10.93 -2.09
C VAL A 107 12.57 11.98 -2.93
N PRO A 108 13.03 12.26 -4.17
CA PRO A 108 12.34 13.18 -5.07
C PRO A 108 10.92 12.69 -5.40
N PRO A 109 9.89 13.53 -5.32
CA PRO A 109 8.50 13.11 -5.53
C PRO A 109 8.27 12.53 -6.93
N GLU A 110 8.91 13.07 -7.95
CA GLU A 110 8.83 12.56 -9.33
C GLU A 110 9.45 11.17 -9.53
N LYS A 111 10.17 10.67 -8.54
CA LYS A 111 10.72 9.30 -8.50
C LYS A 111 9.90 8.36 -7.61
N MET A 112 8.73 8.76 -7.16
CA MET A 112 7.82 7.95 -6.35
C MET A 112 6.56 7.60 -7.12
N ASN A 113 6.17 6.33 -7.09
CA ASN A 113 4.88 5.84 -7.59
C ASN A 113 4.00 5.39 -6.43
N LEU A 114 2.75 5.84 -6.42
CA LEU A 114 1.73 5.42 -5.45
C LEU A 114 1.21 4.03 -5.82
N GLY A 115 1.17 3.11 -4.86
CA GLY A 115 0.62 1.77 -5.02
C GLY A 115 -0.88 1.69 -4.78
N PHE A 116 -1.59 0.98 -5.64
CA PHE A 116 -3.00 0.63 -5.47
C PHE A 116 -3.16 -0.87 -5.17
N ALA A 117 -4.10 -1.21 -4.29
CA ALA A 117 -4.51 -2.58 -4.02
C ALA A 117 -5.74 -2.94 -4.85
N PHE A 118 -5.62 -3.97 -5.70
CA PHE A 118 -6.73 -4.53 -6.45
C PHE A 118 -7.25 -5.82 -5.80
N TYR A 119 -7.35 -5.80 -4.47
CA TYR A 119 -7.78 -6.93 -3.65
C TYR A 119 -8.46 -6.45 -2.37
N VAL A 120 -9.15 -7.37 -1.72
CA VAL A 120 -9.92 -7.13 -0.49
C VAL A 120 -9.18 -7.70 0.70
N LYS A 121 -9.24 -7.00 1.85
CA LYS A 121 -8.73 -7.51 3.13
C LYS A 121 -9.82 -7.56 4.18
N TRP A 122 -9.68 -8.54 5.07
CA TRP A 122 -10.54 -8.70 6.24
C TRP A 122 -9.71 -8.96 7.50
N PHE A 123 -10.28 -8.55 8.63
CA PHE A 123 -9.63 -8.65 9.94
C PHE A 123 -10.68 -8.93 11.01
N LYS A 124 -10.43 -9.93 11.84
CA LYS A 124 -11.28 -10.21 12.99
C LYS A 124 -11.06 -9.14 14.06
N THR A 125 -12.13 -8.61 14.62
CA THR A 125 -12.07 -7.68 15.76
C THR A 125 -12.20 -8.43 17.08
N ASP A 126 -11.86 -7.77 18.18
CA ASP A 126 -12.03 -8.30 19.52
C ASP A 126 -13.53 -8.30 19.85
N ALA A 127 -14.09 -9.45 20.21
CA ALA A 127 -15.52 -9.61 20.49
C ALA A 127 -16.02 -8.79 21.69
N ASP A 128 -15.11 -8.41 22.60
CA ASP A 128 -15.44 -7.60 23.77
C ASP A 128 -15.33 -6.08 23.49
N ALA A 129 -14.93 -5.68 22.27
CA ALA A 129 -14.75 -4.29 21.88
C ALA A 129 -16.04 -3.74 21.21
N ASP A 130 -16.40 -2.51 21.53
CA ASP A 130 -17.51 -1.80 20.85
C ASP A 130 -17.09 -1.28 19.46
N CYS A 131 -16.93 -2.21 18.52
CA CYS A 131 -16.61 -1.88 17.14
C CYS A 131 -17.80 -1.38 16.33
N LYS A 132 -19.02 -1.61 16.82
CA LYS A 132 -20.25 -1.14 16.16
C LYS A 132 -20.32 0.40 16.13
N THR A 133 -19.97 1.05 17.24
CA THR A 133 -20.01 2.50 17.33
C THR A 133 -18.78 3.16 16.68
N HIS A 134 -17.61 2.51 16.79
CA HIS A 134 -16.33 3.01 16.27
C HIS A 134 -15.59 1.92 15.49
N PRO A 135 -16.01 1.61 14.26
CA PRO A 135 -15.41 0.54 13.47
C PRO A 135 -13.94 0.78 13.13
N ILE A 136 -13.54 2.04 12.94
CA ILE A 136 -12.14 2.45 12.67
C ILE A 136 -11.50 2.85 14.00
N GLY A 137 -10.34 2.28 14.28
CA GLY A 137 -9.65 2.41 15.57
C GLY A 137 -10.12 1.40 16.62
N CYS A 138 -10.99 0.46 16.23
CA CYS A 138 -11.47 -0.59 17.11
C CYS A 138 -10.39 -1.66 17.34
N LYS A 139 -10.39 -2.26 18.53
CA LYS A 139 -9.43 -3.31 18.90
C LYS A 139 -9.63 -4.56 18.02
N THR A 140 -8.54 -5.11 17.51
CA THR A 140 -8.55 -6.37 16.76
C THR A 140 -8.41 -7.57 17.69
N ALA A 141 -8.87 -8.72 17.24
CA ALA A 141 -8.46 -10.00 17.82
C ALA A 141 -6.94 -10.17 17.70
N LEU A 142 -6.37 -11.09 18.46
CA LEU A 142 -4.98 -11.49 18.28
C LEU A 142 -4.87 -12.25 16.96
N MET A 143 -4.17 -11.70 15.98
CA MET A 143 -4.07 -12.23 14.62
C MET A 143 -2.74 -12.94 14.34
N GLU A 144 -1.71 -12.67 15.16
CA GLU A 144 -0.39 -13.30 15.08
C GLU A 144 0.06 -13.72 16.47
N ASP A 145 0.55 -14.91 16.63
CA ASP A 145 1.13 -15.39 17.90
C ASP A 145 2.37 -14.54 18.27
N PRO A 146 2.38 -13.86 19.42
CA PRO A 146 3.46 -12.95 19.78
C PRO A 146 4.79 -13.64 20.07
N ALA A 147 4.76 -14.93 20.41
CA ALA A 147 5.98 -15.70 20.71
C ALA A 147 6.60 -16.29 19.44
N THR A 148 5.79 -16.88 18.58
CA THR A 148 6.24 -17.62 17.39
C THR A 148 6.16 -16.82 16.09
N GLY A 149 5.28 -15.82 16.02
CA GLY A 149 4.95 -15.10 14.79
C GLY A 149 3.99 -15.88 13.87
N HIS A 150 3.42 -17.00 14.37
CA HIS A 150 2.51 -17.83 13.61
C HIS A 150 1.20 -17.06 13.30
N ASP A 151 0.69 -17.24 12.08
CA ASP A 151 -0.60 -16.69 11.66
C ASP A 151 -1.73 -17.45 12.33
N LEU A 152 -2.58 -16.76 13.05
CA LEU A 152 -3.72 -17.34 13.77
C LEU A 152 -5.00 -17.42 12.91
N GLY A 153 -4.91 -17.11 11.61
CA GLY A 153 -6.06 -17.18 10.69
C GLY A 153 -7.17 -16.17 11.02
N LYS A 154 -6.83 -15.06 11.67
CA LYS A 154 -7.80 -14.01 12.07
C LYS A 154 -7.75 -12.77 11.16
N ALA A 155 -6.97 -12.83 10.09
CA ALA A 155 -6.91 -11.82 9.04
C ALA A 155 -6.54 -12.47 7.72
N GLY A 156 -6.97 -11.90 6.61
CA GLY A 156 -6.65 -12.43 5.29
C GLY A 156 -6.91 -11.43 4.18
N ALA A 157 -6.68 -11.91 2.97
CA ALA A 157 -6.94 -11.19 1.74
C ALA A 157 -7.35 -12.17 0.65
N PHE A 158 -8.11 -11.70 -0.34
CA PHE A 158 -8.39 -12.44 -1.56
C PHE A 158 -8.58 -11.48 -2.73
N SER A 159 -8.28 -11.96 -3.94
CA SER A 159 -8.53 -11.21 -5.16
C SER A 159 -10.01 -11.23 -5.53
N TRP A 160 -10.43 -10.30 -6.38
CA TRP A 160 -11.81 -10.29 -6.89
C TRP A 160 -12.17 -11.49 -7.78
N HIS A 161 -11.17 -12.27 -8.22
CA HIS A 161 -11.35 -13.48 -9.01
C HIS A 161 -11.30 -14.76 -8.18
N ASP A 162 -10.85 -14.67 -6.93
CA ASP A 162 -10.82 -15.83 -6.04
C ASP A 162 -12.24 -16.20 -5.61
N GLU A 163 -12.43 -17.48 -5.36
CA GLU A 163 -13.61 -17.94 -4.65
C GLU A 163 -13.52 -17.46 -3.19
N VAL A 164 -14.54 -16.74 -2.75
CA VAL A 164 -14.60 -16.26 -1.37
C VAL A 164 -14.73 -17.47 -0.45
N PRO A 165 -13.88 -17.60 0.59
CA PRO A 165 -14.03 -18.68 1.56
C PRO A 165 -15.44 -18.77 2.11
N ALA A 166 -15.99 -19.98 2.17
CA ALA A 166 -17.40 -20.21 2.51
C ALA A 166 -17.80 -19.58 3.86
N GLU A 167 -16.89 -19.60 4.83
CA GLU A 167 -17.06 -18.98 6.15
C GLU A 167 -17.10 -17.45 6.12
N LEU A 168 -16.65 -16.82 5.04
CA LEU A 168 -16.61 -15.37 4.86
C LEU A 168 -17.69 -14.86 3.89
N ALA A 169 -18.29 -15.74 3.10
CA ALA A 169 -19.13 -15.36 1.97
C ALA A 169 -20.32 -14.47 2.39
N ALA A 170 -21.07 -14.88 3.43
CA ALA A 170 -22.22 -14.10 3.90
C ALA A 170 -21.81 -12.70 4.43
N SER A 171 -20.71 -12.62 5.14
CA SER A 171 -20.17 -11.35 5.64
C SER A 171 -19.67 -10.46 4.48
N PHE A 172 -19.04 -11.06 3.48
CA PHE A 172 -18.58 -10.31 2.31
C PHE A 172 -19.73 -9.78 1.45
N ASP A 173 -20.80 -10.55 1.28
CA ASP A 173 -22.02 -10.09 0.60
C ASP A 173 -22.62 -8.85 1.30
N ARG A 174 -22.67 -8.84 2.64
CA ARG A 174 -23.06 -7.66 3.42
C ARG A 174 -22.07 -6.50 3.22
N ALA A 175 -20.78 -6.79 3.18
CA ALA A 175 -19.76 -5.77 2.96
C ALA A 175 -19.90 -5.09 1.58
N LEU A 176 -20.23 -5.85 0.54
CA LEU A 176 -20.49 -5.31 -0.80
C LEU A 176 -21.77 -4.48 -0.86
N ALA A 177 -22.82 -4.87 -0.12
CA ALA A 177 -24.10 -4.16 -0.10
C ALA A 177 -24.05 -2.86 0.72
N ASP A 178 -23.44 -2.90 1.90
CA ASP A 178 -23.53 -1.84 2.92
C ASP A 178 -22.18 -1.13 3.18
N GLY A 179 -21.13 -1.48 2.44
CA GLY A 179 -19.82 -0.83 2.57
C GLY A 179 -19.89 0.66 2.31
N THR A 180 -19.11 1.43 3.07
CA THR A 180 -19.13 2.89 3.03
C THR A 180 -17.73 3.49 2.90
N TYR A 181 -17.67 4.70 2.38
CA TYR A 181 -16.43 5.45 2.26
C TYR A 181 -16.22 6.34 3.48
N ASP A 182 -15.12 6.13 4.20
CA ASP A 182 -14.67 7.04 5.26
C ASP A 182 -13.99 8.26 4.65
N SER A 183 -14.66 9.41 4.69
CA SER A 183 -14.10 10.66 4.17
C SER A 183 -12.91 11.20 4.97
N LYS A 184 -12.74 10.78 6.22
CA LYS A 184 -11.63 11.22 7.09
C LYS A 184 -10.36 10.43 6.81
N GLY A 185 -10.43 9.11 6.80
CA GLY A 185 -9.28 8.24 6.52
C GLY A 185 -9.04 8.04 5.03
N GLY A 186 -10.07 8.30 4.20
CA GLY A 186 -9.98 8.19 2.75
C GLY A 186 -9.95 6.76 2.25
N GLY A 187 -10.69 5.85 2.86
CA GLY A 187 -10.76 4.44 2.48
C GLY A 187 -12.18 3.91 2.48
N HIS A 188 -12.43 2.81 1.78
CA HIS A 188 -13.69 2.10 1.80
C HIS A 188 -13.64 0.96 2.80
N TYR A 189 -14.71 0.77 3.58
CA TYR A 189 -14.75 -0.24 4.63
C TYR A 189 -16.16 -0.71 4.92
N PHE A 190 -16.26 -1.82 5.63
CA PHE A 190 -17.47 -2.31 6.27
C PHE A 190 -17.10 -2.98 7.59
N PHE A 191 -17.94 -2.82 8.60
CA PHE A 191 -17.84 -3.59 9.84
C PHE A 191 -19.07 -4.47 9.98
N ASP A 192 -18.83 -5.76 9.97
CA ASP A 192 -19.86 -6.76 10.17
C ASP A 192 -20.01 -7.06 11.65
N VAL A 193 -21.16 -6.65 12.20
CA VAL A 193 -21.48 -6.84 13.63
C VAL A 193 -21.89 -8.29 13.97
N GLU A 194 -22.27 -9.09 12.97
CA GLU A 194 -22.68 -10.49 13.19
C GLU A 194 -21.45 -11.38 13.32
N GLU A 195 -20.39 -11.05 12.56
CA GLU A 195 -19.19 -11.87 12.45
C GLU A 195 -17.96 -11.22 13.09
N ASP A 196 -18.09 -10.04 13.73
CA ASP A 196 -16.95 -9.23 14.24
C ASP A 196 -15.83 -9.09 13.20
N LEU A 197 -16.17 -8.79 11.95
CA LEU A 197 -15.23 -8.66 10.84
C LEU A 197 -15.15 -7.22 10.35
N PHE A 198 -13.92 -6.71 10.28
CA PHE A 198 -13.62 -5.44 9.63
C PHE A 198 -13.07 -5.70 8.23
N TRP A 199 -13.79 -5.19 7.22
CA TRP A 199 -13.44 -5.27 5.81
C TRP A 199 -12.83 -3.94 5.34
N SER A 200 -11.80 -4.02 4.51
CA SER A 200 -11.18 -2.84 3.91
C SER A 200 -10.72 -3.13 2.49
N TRP A 201 -11.08 -2.24 1.55
CA TRP A 201 -10.71 -2.33 0.13
C TRP A 201 -10.82 -0.99 -0.56
N ASP A 202 -10.32 -0.88 -1.79
CA ASP A 202 -10.64 0.24 -2.67
C ASP A 202 -11.78 -0.13 -3.61
N THR A 203 -12.73 0.77 -3.79
CA THR A 203 -13.62 0.79 -4.95
C THR A 203 -12.95 1.60 -6.07
N PRO A 204 -13.37 1.46 -7.35
CA PRO A 204 -12.88 2.34 -8.42
C PRO A 204 -13.00 3.83 -8.10
N ASP A 205 -14.07 4.24 -7.40
CA ASP A 205 -14.28 5.63 -6.96
C ASP A 205 -13.29 6.02 -5.84
N ALA A 206 -13.12 5.19 -4.81
CA ALA A 206 -12.14 5.44 -3.74
C ALA A 206 -10.72 5.55 -4.28
N LEU A 207 -10.35 4.70 -5.25
CA LEU A 207 -9.07 4.76 -5.93
C LEU A 207 -8.88 6.10 -6.66
N THR A 208 -9.89 6.57 -7.41
CA THR A 208 -9.76 7.83 -8.15
C THR A 208 -9.59 9.05 -7.27
N LYS A 209 -10.13 9.04 -6.05
CA LYS A 209 -9.95 10.11 -5.06
C LYS A 209 -8.50 10.27 -4.58
N LYS A 210 -7.68 9.22 -4.69
CA LYS A 210 -6.26 9.27 -4.32
C LYS A 210 -5.43 10.13 -5.28
N PHE A 211 -5.87 10.33 -6.52
CA PHE A 211 -5.15 11.15 -7.48
C PHE A 211 -5.03 12.60 -7.01
N PRO A 212 -6.12 13.37 -6.85
CA PRO A 212 -6.00 14.76 -6.38
C PRO A 212 -5.44 14.85 -4.96
N ALA A 213 -5.78 13.88 -4.09
CA ALA A 213 -5.38 13.91 -2.70
C ALA A 213 -3.89 13.61 -2.47
N ILE A 214 -3.27 12.79 -3.31
CA ILE A 214 -1.90 12.31 -3.12
C ILE A 214 -1.05 12.57 -4.37
N VAL A 215 -1.39 11.96 -5.51
CA VAL A 215 -0.54 11.97 -6.72
C VAL A 215 -0.27 13.39 -7.20
N GLU A 216 -1.32 14.16 -7.41
CA GLU A 216 -1.25 15.55 -7.89
C GLU A 216 -0.69 16.48 -6.81
N LYS A 217 -1.25 16.40 -5.58
CA LYS A 217 -0.83 17.24 -4.45
C LYS A 217 0.65 17.11 -4.11
N LYS A 218 1.19 15.89 -4.17
CA LYS A 218 2.61 15.60 -3.87
C LYS A 218 3.48 15.56 -5.11
N ARG A 219 2.92 15.74 -6.32
CA ARG A 219 3.62 15.73 -7.61
C ARG A 219 4.38 14.42 -7.84
N LEU A 220 3.72 13.30 -7.55
CA LEU A 220 4.35 11.99 -7.72
C LEU A 220 4.61 11.67 -9.19
N GLY A 221 5.66 10.87 -9.46
CA GLY A 221 6.03 10.44 -10.81
C GLY A 221 5.03 9.51 -11.48
N GLY A 222 4.21 8.80 -10.71
CA GLY A 222 3.24 7.88 -11.27
C GLY A 222 2.49 7.04 -10.24
N VAL A 223 1.90 5.98 -10.76
CA VAL A 223 1.13 5.00 -9.98
C VAL A 223 1.47 3.58 -10.44
N PHE A 224 1.25 2.61 -9.58
CA PHE A 224 1.30 1.19 -9.93
C PHE A 224 0.22 0.43 -9.14
N ALA A 225 -0.04 -0.82 -9.49
CA ALA A 225 -1.03 -1.64 -8.82
C ALA A 225 -0.47 -3.01 -8.45
N TRP A 226 -0.96 -3.54 -7.35
CA TRP A 226 -0.86 -4.94 -6.97
C TRP A 226 -2.29 -5.51 -6.87
N GLY A 227 -2.70 -6.42 -7.67
CA GLY A 227 -2.00 -6.98 -8.85
C GLY A 227 -2.99 -7.02 -10.00
N LEU A 228 -2.50 -6.99 -11.25
CA LEU A 228 -3.38 -6.94 -12.42
C LEU A 228 -4.30 -8.17 -12.54
N GLY A 229 -3.85 -9.34 -12.09
CA GLY A 229 -4.64 -10.57 -12.05
C GLY A 229 -5.64 -10.63 -10.88
N GLU A 230 -5.63 -9.65 -9.98
CA GLU A 230 -6.49 -9.61 -8.79
C GLU A 230 -7.68 -8.65 -8.94
N ASP A 231 -7.73 -7.88 -10.04
CA ASP A 231 -8.72 -6.82 -10.26
C ASP A 231 -10.15 -7.36 -10.37
N ALA A 232 -11.11 -6.50 -10.05
CA ALA A 232 -12.53 -6.77 -10.20
C ALA A 232 -12.90 -7.12 -11.65
N PRO A 233 -14.05 -7.80 -11.88
CA PRO A 233 -14.52 -8.13 -13.21
C PRO A 233 -14.47 -6.96 -14.17
N ARG A 234 -14.06 -7.20 -15.40
CA ARG A 234 -13.89 -6.16 -16.45
C ARG A 234 -12.78 -5.15 -16.17
N PHE A 235 -11.86 -5.44 -15.24
CA PHE A 235 -10.73 -4.57 -14.88
C PHE A 235 -11.20 -3.18 -14.42
N GLU A 236 -12.15 -3.12 -13.51
CA GLU A 236 -12.80 -1.87 -13.10
C GLU A 236 -11.82 -0.91 -12.41
N HIS A 237 -10.96 -1.40 -11.52
CA HIS A 237 -9.94 -0.56 -10.88
C HIS A 237 -8.87 -0.08 -11.86
N LEU A 238 -8.38 -0.96 -12.73
CA LEU A 238 -7.40 -0.61 -13.76
C LEU A 238 -7.97 0.43 -14.72
N ARG A 239 -9.24 0.31 -15.14
CA ARG A 239 -9.90 1.29 -16.00
C ARG A 239 -10.04 2.65 -15.32
N ALA A 240 -10.40 2.66 -14.03
CA ALA A 240 -10.49 3.88 -13.25
C ALA A 240 -9.12 4.57 -13.12
N ALA A 241 -8.07 3.81 -12.77
CA ALA A 241 -6.71 4.32 -12.68
C ALA A 241 -6.23 4.87 -14.02
N ASN A 242 -6.35 4.10 -15.11
CA ASN A 242 -5.95 4.52 -16.46
C ASN A 242 -6.73 5.76 -16.95
N GLY A 243 -8.01 5.86 -16.62
CA GLY A 243 -8.84 7.02 -16.95
C GLY A 243 -8.31 8.30 -16.31
N ARG A 244 -7.86 8.21 -15.04
CA ARG A 244 -7.25 9.38 -14.35
C ARG A 244 -5.86 9.70 -14.91
N VAL A 245 -5.00 8.72 -15.12
CA VAL A 245 -3.67 8.92 -15.72
C VAL A 245 -3.76 9.61 -17.07
N ARG A 246 -4.67 9.16 -17.95
CA ARG A 246 -4.86 9.78 -19.29
C ARG A 246 -5.25 11.24 -19.16
N ARG A 247 -6.20 11.59 -18.29
CA ARG A 247 -6.61 12.98 -18.04
C ARG A 247 -5.43 13.84 -17.58
N LEU A 248 -4.65 13.39 -16.62
CA LEU A 248 -3.48 14.13 -16.13
C LEU A 248 -2.45 14.39 -17.25
N VAL A 249 -2.21 13.39 -18.11
CA VAL A 249 -1.30 13.55 -19.26
C VAL A 249 -1.86 14.55 -20.28
N GLU A 250 -3.16 14.56 -20.52
CA GLU A 250 -3.82 15.50 -21.43
C GLU A 250 -3.80 16.94 -20.88
N GLU A 251 -4.07 17.10 -19.59
CA GLU A 251 -4.02 18.40 -18.89
C GLU A 251 -2.59 18.96 -18.88
N GLY A 252 -1.57 18.12 -18.61
CA GLY A 252 -0.17 18.53 -18.68
C GLY A 252 0.23 19.01 -20.07
N LYS A 253 -0.18 18.33 -21.14
CA LYS A 253 0.10 18.74 -22.52
C LYS A 253 -0.57 20.07 -22.91
N LYS A 254 -1.77 20.36 -22.40
CA LYS A 254 -2.44 21.63 -22.64
C LYS A 254 -1.69 22.79 -22.00
N ASN A 255 -1.30 22.64 -20.73
CA ASN A 255 -0.55 23.64 -19.99
C ASN A 255 0.82 23.97 -20.67
N ASP A 256 1.53 22.92 -21.13
CA ASP A 256 2.79 23.10 -21.88
C ASP A 256 2.58 23.78 -23.25
N GLY A 257 1.44 23.54 -23.89
CA GLY A 257 1.07 24.16 -25.16
C GLY A 257 0.73 25.64 -25.03
N GLU A 258 -0.03 25.99 -23.99
CA GLU A 258 -0.39 27.38 -23.67
C GLU A 258 0.84 28.21 -23.28
N ALA A 259 1.71 27.66 -22.41
CA ALA A 259 2.97 28.32 -22.03
C ALA A 259 3.92 28.60 -23.22
N ARG A 260 3.89 27.75 -24.27
CA ARG A 260 4.68 27.98 -25.51
C ARG A 260 4.04 28.95 -26.48
N SER A 261 2.72 29.23 -26.37
CA SER A 261 2.03 30.19 -27.22
C SER A 261 2.10 31.64 -26.70
N GLU A 262 2.52 31.82 -25.45
CA GLU A 262 2.72 33.12 -24.79
C GLU A 262 4.17 33.64 -24.86
N LEU A 263 5.10 32.83 -25.42
CA LEU A 263 6.49 33.21 -25.72
C LEU A 263 6.69 33.53 -27.22
#